data_ab567ff3414fe3351817a237e6089071
#
_entry.id   ab567ff3414fe3351817a237e6089071
#
_cell.length_a   1.000
_cell.length_b   1.000
_cell.length_c   1.000
_cell.angle_alpha   90.00
_cell.angle_beta   90.00
_cell.angle_gamma   90.00
#
_symmetry.space_group_name_H-M   'P 1'
#
loop_
_entity.id
_entity.type
_entity.pdbx_description
1 polymer ?
#
loop_
_entity_poly.entity_id
_entity_poly.type
_entity_poly.pdbx_seq_one_letter_code
_entity_poly.pdbx_strand_id
1 'polypeptide(L)'
;AEGEVLQLMNMHDASLDESGYLRVIRSKTAKLFEASARLGAILAGQPAAVEEACATYGQALGTAFQVIDDVLDYDGNTVEMGKNLGDDLREGKATLPLILAMQHGSQAQARLIRESIETGSVGPLQEVIRIVRETGALELTRAAASSEAQRAIDATALLPDNPYRQAMQGLASQLLSRRN
;
A
#
# COMPACT_ATOMS: atom_id res chain seq x y z
N ALA A 1 -13.76 -3.03 10.32
CA ALA A 1 -13.96 -2.18 11.52
C ALA A 1 -12.63 -1.86 12.21
N GLU A 2 -11.83 -2.85 12.65
CA GLU A 2 -10.56 -2.62 13.37
C GLU A 2 -9.56 -1.76 12.59
N GLY A 3 -9.30 -2.07 11.33
CA GLY A 3 -8.36 -1.32 10.49
C GLY A 3 -8.78 0.14 10.26
N GLU A 4 -10.07 0.42 10.22
CA GLU A 4 -10.59 1.78 10.11
C GLU A 4 -10.35 2.58 11.40
N VAL A 5 -10.55 1.94 12.54
CA VAL A 5 -10.25 2.55 13.86
C VAL A 5 -8.75 2.81 13.97
N LEU A 6 -7.90 1.85 13.58
CA LEU A 6 -6.45 2.04 13.56
C LEU A 6 -6.04 3.21 12.67
N GLN A 7 -6.64 3.36 11.49
CA GLN A 7 -6.37 4.51 10.63
C GLN A 7 -6.76 5.82 11.31
N LEU A 8 -7.97 5.91 11.86
CA LEU A 8 -8.45 7.12 12.55
C LEU A 8 -7.54 7.50 13.73
N MET A 9 -7.03 6.52 14.47
CA MET A 9 -6.11 6.76 15.59
C MET A 9 -4.74 7.29 15.14
N ASN A 10 -4.33 7.01 13.90
CA ASN A 10 -3.04 7.43 13.33
C ASN A 10 -3.18 8.62 12.37
N MET A 11 -4.38 9.20 12.22
CA MET A 11 -4.53 10.44 11.44
C MET A 11 -3.82 11.58 12.18
N HIS A 12 -3.14 12.42 11.40
CA HIS A 12 -2.32 13.54 11.89
C HIS A 12 -1.13 13.12 12.77
N ASP A 13 -0.76 11.83 12.78
CA ASP A 13 0.42 11.31 13.49
C ASP A 13 1.60 11.15 12.52
N ALA A 14 2.45 12.17 12.46
CA ALA A 14 3.67 12.15 11.65
C ALA A 14 4.79 11.29 12.26
N SER A 15 4.59 10.68 13.43
CA SER A 15 5.53 9.74 14.05
C SER A 15 5.33 8.30 13.61
N LEU A 16 4.27 8.01 12.83
CA LEU A 16 3.97 6.68 12.32
C LEU A 16 5.14 6.17 11.47
N ASP A 17 5.68 5.02 11.83
CA ASP A 17 6.73 4.35 11.09
C ASP A 17 6.18 3.37 10.04
N GLU A 18 7.07 2.81 9.23
CA GLU A 18 6.71 1.83 8.20
C GLU A 18 5.97 0.62 8.79
N SER A 19 6.37 0.14 9.97
CA SER A 19 5.72 -1.02 10.61
C SER A 19 4.28 -0.70 11.05
N GLY A 20 4.07 0.49 11.59
CA GLY A 20 2.77 1.02 11.96
C GLY A 20 1.87 1.21 10.73
N TYR A 21 2.40 1.80 9.67
CA TYR A 21 1.72 1.95 8.40
C TYR A 21 1.27 0.59 7.83
N LEU A 22 2.19 -0.39 7.74
CA LEU A 22 1.86 -1.73 7.24
C LEU A 22 0.77 -2.41 8.09
N ARG A 23 0.78 -2.22 9.39
CA ARG A 23 -0.27 -2.74 10.27
C ARG A 23 -1.64 -2.13 9.94
N VAL A 24 -1.70 -0.81 9.71
CA VAL A 24 -2.95 -0.13 9.33
C VAL A 24 -3.49 -0.68 8.01
N ILE A 25 -2.70 -0.69 6.94
CA ILE A 25 -3.18 -1.11 5.61
C ILE A 25 -3.51 -2.60 5.56
N ARG A 26 -2.78 -3.45 6.30
CA ARG A 26 -3.08 -4.88 6.41
C ARG A 26 -4.40 -5.12 7.12
N SER A 27 -4.70 -4.38 8.18
CA SER A 27 -5.96 -4.49 8.92
C SER A 27 -7.15 -3.88 8.18
N LYS A 28 -6.95 -2.76 7.48
CA LYS A 28 -8.02 -2.02 6.77
C LYS A 28 -8.36 -2.65 5.41
N THR A 29 -7.33 -2.89 4.59
CA THR A 29 -7.50 -3.27 3.18
C THR A 29 -7.15 -4.74 2.94
N ALA A 30 -5.93 -5.17 3.28
CA ALA A 30 -5.46 -6.51 2.95
C ALA A 30 -6.23 -7.62 3.68
N LYS A 31 -6.83 -7.33 4.84
CA LYS A 31 -7.61 -8.32 5.61
C LYS A 31 -8.81 -8.89 4.84
N LEU A 32 -9.45 -8.08 4.01
CA LEU A 32 -10.58 -8.56 3.19
C LEU A 32 -10.08 -9.43 2.02
N PHE A 33 -8.96 -9.08 1.41
CA PHE A 33 -8.30 -9.91 0.39
C PHE A 33 -7.87 -11.26 0.98
N GLU A 34 -7.23 -11.25 2.16
CA GLU A 34 -6.85 -12.44 2.92
C GLU A 34 -8.04 -13.35 3.18
N ALA A 35 -9.12 -12.80 3.75
CA ALA A 35 -10.31 -13.55 4.08
C ALA A 35 -10.98 -14.14 2.83
N SER A 36 -11.06 -13.39 1.75
CA SER A 36 -11.68 -13.84 0.50
C SER A 36 -10.91 -15.01 -0.13
N ALA A 37 -9.58 -14.90 -0.20
CA ALA A 37 -8.74 -15.96 -0.75
C ALA A 37 -8.75 -17.22 0.14
N ARG A 38 -8.69 -17.06 1.47
CA ARG A 38 -8.80 -18.14 2.44
C ARG A 38 -10.13 -18.89 2.33
N LEU A 39 -11.24 -18.15 2.21
CA LEU A 39 -12.58 -18.73 2.06
C LEU A 39 -12.69 -19.60 0.81
N GLY A 40 -12.05 -19.21 -0.30
CA GLY A 40 -12.00 -20.03 -1.51
C GLY A 40 -11.40 -21.42 -1.26
N ALA A 41 -10.29 -21.48 -0.51
CA ALA A 41 -9.65 -22.73 -0.14
C ALA A 41 -10.51 -23.57 0.82
N ILE A 42 -11.12 -22.94 1.83
CA ILE A 42 -12.02 -23.60 2.78
C ILE A 42 -13.22 -24.24 2.06
N LEU A 43 -13.89 -23.47 1.19
CA LEU A 43 -15.06 -23.94 0.43
C LEU A 43 -14.71 -25.07 -0.54
N ALA A 44 -13.48 -25.10 -1.03
CA ALA A 44 -12.96 -26.18 -1.87
C ALA A 44 -12.45 -27.40 -1.06
N GLY A 45 -12.59 -27.39 0.27
CA GLY A 45 -12.17 -28.50 1.14
C GLY A 45 -10.66 -28.76 1.10
N GLN A 46 -9.85 -27.72 0.90
CA GLN A 46 -8.41 -27.85 0.76
C GLN A 46 -7.71 -28.08 2.12
N PRO A 47 -6.53 -28.72 2.14
CA PRO A 47 -5.73 -28.86 3.36
C PRO A 47 -5.32 -27.50 3.95
N ALA A 48 -5.09 -27.46 5.26
CA ALA A 48 -4.70 -26.26 5.99
C ALA A 48 -3.49 -25.52 5.37
N ALA A 49 -2.52 -26.24 4.81
CA ALA A 49 -1.37 -25.65 4.14
C ALA A 49 -1.75 -24.83 2.89
N VAL A 50 -2.74 -25.30 2.11
CA VAL A 50 -3.27 -24.58 0.93
C VAL A 50 -4.14 -23.42 1.37
N GLU A 51 -4.92 -23.60 2.44
CA GLU A 51 -5.71 -22.51 3.04
C GLU A 51 -4.80 -21.34 3.48
N GLU A 52 -3.71 -21.63 4.17
CA GLU A 52 -2.74 -20.63 4.62
C GLU A 52 -1.99 -19.98 3.45
N ALA A 53 -1.65 -20.74 2.41
CA ALA A 53 -1.07 -20.21 1.18
C ALA A 53 -2.01 -19.23 0.49
N CYS A 54 -3.29 -19.54 0.39
CA CYS A 54 -4.32 -18.64 -0.15
C CYS A 54 -4.47 -17.37 0.71
N ALA A 55 -4.47 -17.52 2.03
CA ALA A 55 -4.52 -16.37 2.95
C ALA A 55 -3.30 -15.45 2.77
N THR A 56 -2.11 -16.03 2.68
CA THR A 56 -0.86 -15.30 2.43
C THR A 56 -0.90 -14.57 1.09
N TYR A 57 -1.38 -15.23 0.04
CA TYR A 57 -1.61 -14.61 -1.27
C TYR A 57 -2.51 -13.38 -1.16
N GLY A 58 -3.68 -13.54 -0.53
CA GLY A 58 -4.65 -12.46 -0.39
C GLY A 58 -4.08 -11.28 0.41
N GLN A 59 -3.45 -11.55 1.55
CA GLN A 59 -2.84 -10.50 2.37
C GLN A 59 -1.76 -9.74 1.60
N ALA A 60 -0.86 -10.45 0.91
CA ALA A 60 0.22 -9.84 0.16
C ALA A 60 -0.30 -9.01 -1.02
N LEU A 61 -1.26 -9.56 -1.77
CA LEU A 61 -1.90 -8.84 -2.88
C LEU A 61 -2.60 -7.56 -2.41
N GLY A 62 -3.36 -7.64 -1.32
CA GLY A 62 -4.07 -6.49 -0.76
C GLY A 62 -3.12 -5.43 -0.19
N THR A 63 -1.97 -5.85 0.39
CA THR A 63 -0.92 -4.94 0.83
C THR A 63 -0.28 -4.23 -0.36
N ALA A 64 0.13 -4.96 -1.40
CA ALA A 64 0.69 -4.39 -2.63
C ALA A 64 -0.28 -3.41 -3.30
N PHE A 65 -1.58 -3.77 -3.33
CA PHE A 65 -2.63 -2.91 -3.88
C PHE A 65 -2.69 -1.56 -3.18
N GLN A 66 -2.71 -1.54 -1.83
CA GLN A 66 -2.76 -0.30 -1.07
C GLN A 66 -1.48 0.53 -1.24
N VAL A 67 -0.30 -0.12 -1.20
CA VAL A 67 0.98 0.58 -1.39
C VAL A 67 1.05 1.26 -2.77
N ILE A 68 0.55 0.62 -3.83
CA ILE A 68 0.47 1.24 -5.17
C ILE A 68 -0.55 2.38 -5.20
N ASP A 69 -1.69 2.23 -4.53
CA ASP A 69 -2.69 3.32 -4.44
C ASP A 69 -2.09 4.57 -3.80
N ASP A 70 -1.32 4.40 -2.74
CA ASP A 70 -0.61 5.49 -2.05
C ASP A 70 0.49 6.13 -2.93
N VAL A 71 1.18 5.35 -3.78
CA VAL A 71 2.11 5.91 -4.79
C VAL A 71 1.37 6.81 -5.77
N LEU A 72 0.21 6.38 -6.24
CA LEU A 72 -0.56 7.12 -7.24
C LEU A 72 -1.08 8.46 -6.71
N ASP A 73 -1.25 8.61 -5.41
CA ASP A 73 -1.63 9.88 -4.78
C ASP A 73 -0.55 10.97 -4.93
N TYR A 74 0.71 10.59 -5.20
CA TYR A 74 1.84 11.53 -5.40
C TYR A 74 2.44 11.49 -6.81
N ASP A 75 2.19 10.44 -7.59
CA ASP A 75 2.77 10.24 -8.94
C ASP A 75 1.71 10.24 -10.06
N GLY A 76 0.45 10.33 -9.70
CA GLY A 76 -0.66 10.29 -10.65
C GLY A 76 -0.68 11.51 -11.60
N ASN A 77 -1.14 11.28 -12.83
CA ASN A 77 -1.42 12.35 -13.78
C ASN A 77 -2.85 12.86 -13.52
N THR A 78 -2.97 14.06 -12.96
CA THR A 78 -4.26 14.66 -12.54
C THR A 78 -5.34 14.69 -13.63
N VAL A 79 -4.93 14.70 -14.91
CA VAL A 79 -5.84 14.75 -16.05
C VAL A 79 -6.51 13.41 -16.32
N GLU A 80 -5.85 12.29 -15.99
CA GLU A 80 -6.34 10.94 -16.31
C GLU A 80 -7.15 10.30 -15.18
N MET A 81 -6.92 10.70 -13.92
CA MET A 81 -7.49 9.99 -12.77
C MET A 81 -8.79 10.59 -12.20
N GLY A 82 -9.13 11.83 -12.53
CA GLY A 82 -10.29 12.51 -11.93
C GLY A 82 -10.19 12.69 -10.40
N LYS A 83 -9.04 12.34 -9.80
CA LYS A 83 -8.70 12.53 -8.38
C LYS A 83 -7.74 13.71 -8.23
N ASN A 84 -7.85 14.41 -7.13
CA ASN A 84 -6.87 15.43 -6.76
C ASN A 84 -5.65 14.72 -6.14
N LEU A 85 -4.44 15.09 -6.58
CA LEU A 85 -3.22 14.64 -5.90
C LEU A 85 -3.21 15.11 -4.44
N GLY A 86 -2.65 14.29 -3.55
CA GLY A 86 -2.48 14.64 -2.15
C GLY A 86 -3.75 14.55 -1.31
N ASP A 87 -4.73 13.77 -1.71
CA ASP A 87 -5.93 13.54 -0.90
C ASP A 87 -5.59 12.87 0.44
N ASP A 88 -4.62 11.94 0.46
CA ASP A 88 -4.13 11.33 1.69
C ASP A 88 -3.46 12.34 2.63
N LEU A 89 -2.69 13.28 2.08
CA LEU A 89 -2.09 14.36 2.88
C LEU A 89 -3.17 15.29 3.45
N ARG A 90 -4.21 15.61 2.67
CA ARG A 90 -5.35 16.43 3.12
C ARG A 90 -6.08 15.79 4.29
N GLU A 91 -6.17 14.46 4.30
CA GLU A 91 -6.76 13.70 5.40
C GLU A 91 -5.79 13.52 6.58
N GLY A 92 -4.56 14.00 6.48
CA GLY A 92 -3.54 13.87 7.53
C GLY A 92 -3.00 12.44 7.67
N LYS A 93 -3.03 11.64 6.61
CA LYS A 93 -2.47 10.29 6.59
C LYS A 93 -0.97 10.30 6.35
N ALA A 94 -0.21 9.64 7.22
CA ALA A 94 1.21 9.35 7.01
C ALA A 94 1.34 8.07 6.16
N THR A 95 1.28 8.22 4.82
CA THR A 95 1.45 7.11 3.88
C THR A 95 2.91 6.79 3.61
N LEU A 96 3.21 5.62 3.04
CA LEU A 96 4.59 5.15 2.88
C LEU A 96 5.47 6.11 2.07
N PRO A 97 5.00 6.76 0.98
CA PRO A 97 5.80 7.77 0.29
C PRO A 97 6.24 8.93 1.19
N LEU A 98 5.37 9.39 2.09
CA LEU A 98 5.70 10.48 3.03
C LEU A 98 6.66 10.02 4.13
N ILE A 99 6.44 8.82 4.68
CA ILE A 99 7.30 8.22 5.70
C ILE A 99 8.74 8.10 5.16
N LEU A 100 8.90 7.52 3.97
CA LEU A 100 10.20 7.36 3.32
C LEU A 100 10.84 8.70 2.94
N ALA A 101 10.03 9.66 2.46
CA ALA A 101 10.54 11.00 2.17
C ALA A 101 11.06 11.73 3.41
N MET A 102 10.43 11.55 4.56
CA MET A 102 10.93 12.08 5.84
C MET A 102 12.23 11.40 6.29
N GLN A 103 12.38 10.09 6.01
CA GLN A 103 13.58 9.32 6.39
C GLN A 103 14.80 9.66 5.53
N HIS A 104 14.59 9.89 4.23
CA HIS A 104 15.64 10.08 3.24
C HIS A 104 15.92 11.55 2.91
N GLY A 105 15.04 12.46 3.28
CA GLY A 105 15.17 13.89 3.05
C GLY A 105 16.03 14.61 4.08
N SER A 106 16.32 15.87 3.81
CA SER A 106 16.95 16.77 4.79
C SER A 106 16.03 17.05 5.98
N GLN A 107 16.59 17.55 7.08
CA GLN A 107 15.79 17.95 8.25
C GLN A 107 14.68 18.97 7.90
N ALA A 108 14.97 19.91 6.99
CA ALA A 108 14.00 20.91 6.56
C ALA A 108 12.85 20.27 5.78
N GLN A 109 13.16 19.33 4.87
CA GLN A 109 12.17 18.59 4.10
C GLN A 109 11.31 17.70 5.01
N ALA A 110 11.93 16.95 5.92
CA ALA A 110 11.21 16.11 6.88
C ALA A 110 10.29 16.93 7.78
N ARG A 111 10.73 18.13 8.19
CA ARG A 111 9.91 19.05 8.98
C ARG A 111 8.69 19.53 8.21
N LEU A 112 8.87 19.96 6.96
CA LEU A 112 7.77 20.42 6.10
C LEU A 112 6.70 19.32 5.94
N ILE A 113 7.11 18.07 5.65
CA ILE A 113 6.19 16.94 5.51
C ILE A 113 5.47 16.67 6.84
N ARG A 114 6.20 16.66 7.95
CA ARG A 114 5.62 16.45 9.29
C ARG A 114 4.53 17.48 9.59
N GLU A 115 4.83 18.76 9.44
CA GLU A 115 3.88 19.86 9.67
C GLU A 115 2.65 19.73 8.74
N SER A 116 2.85 19.27 7.49
CA SER A 116 1.77 19.05 6.54
C SER A 116 0.85 17.90 6.96
N ILE A 117 1.39 16.79 7.46
CA ILE A 117 0.60 15.65 7.98
C ILE A 117 -0.17 16.09 9.23
N GLU A 118 0.49 16.70 10.20
CA GLU A 118 -0.10 17.12 11.48
C GLU A 118 -1.26 18.11 11.30
N THR A 119 -1.18 18.97 10.30
CA THR A 119 -2.20 20.00 10.04
C THR A 119 -3.22 19.62 8.95
N GLY A 120 -2.97 18.57 8.16
CA GLY A 120 -3.75 18.25 6.96
C GLY A 120 -3.63 19.35 5.89
N SER A 121 -2.57 20.16 5.94
CA SER A 121 -2.40 21.30 5.04
C SER A 121 -1.89 20.87 3.67
N VAL A 122 -2.64 21.22 2.64
CA VAL A 122 -2.24 21.04 1.23
C VAL A 122 -1.61 22.30 0.63
N GLY A 123 -1.42 23.36 1.40
CA GLY A 123 -0.75 24.57 0.93
C GLY A 123 0.62 24.29 0.30
N PRO A 124 1.50 23.50 0.94
CA PRO A 124 2.79 23.11 0.37
C PRO A 124 2.76 21.85 -0.50
N LEU A 125 1.61 21.38 -1.00
CA LEU A 125 1.49 20.08 -1.70
C LEU A 125 2.49 19.91 -2.84
N GLN A 126 2.68 20.92 -3.67
CA GLN A 126 3.63 20.85 -4.79
C GLN A 126 5.06 20.64 -4.30
N GLU A 127 5.41 21.29 -3.19
CA GLU A 127 6.72 21.11 -2.55
C GLU A 127 6.85 19.71 -1.93
N VAL A 128 5.81 19.20 -1.28
CA VAL A 128 5.78 17.83 -0.76
C VAL A 128 5.96 16.82 -1.90
N ILE A 129 5.23 16.96 -3.00
CA ILE A 129 5.38 16.08 -4.19
C ILE A 129 6.82 16.13 -4.73
N ARG A 130 7.40 17.34 -4.81
CA ARG A 130 8.80 17.51 -5.24
C ARG A 130 9.77 16.75 -4.32
N ILE A 131 9.59 16.89 -3.00
CA ILE A 131 10.44 16.21 -2.00
C ILE A 131 10.29 14.70 -2.13
N VAL A 132 9.07 14.18 -2.23
CA VAL A 132 8.80 12.74 -2.39
C VAL A 132 9.53 12.16 -3.62
N ARG A 133 9.59 12.92 -4.71
CA ARG A 133 10.32 12.52 -5.93
C ARG A 133 11.84 12.63 -5.75
N GLU A 134 12.34 13.75 -5.26
CA GLU A 134 13.78 14.01 -5.11
C GLU A 134 14.46 13.06 -4.11
N THR A 135 13.76 12.61 -3.10
CA THR A 135 14.27 11.66 -2.11
C THR A 135 14.27 10.22 -2.58
N GLY A 136 13.71 9.92 -3.75
CA GLY A 136 13.54 8.55 -4.23
C GLY A 136 12.47 7.76 -3.48
N ALA A 137 11.62 8.43 -2.70
CA ALA A 137 10.60 7.76 -1.88
C ALA A 137 9.56 7.02 -2.72
N LEU A 138 9.24 7.51 -3.93
CA LEU A 138 8.32 6.80 -4.84
C LEU A 138 8.89 5.48 -5.30
N GLU A 139 10.15 5.46 -5.72
CA GLU A 139 10.86 4.25 -6.16
C GLU A 139 10.97 3.24 -5.03
N LEU A 140 11.29 3.68 -3.82
CA LEU A 140 11.34 2.83 -2.63
C LEU A 140 9.96 2.26 -2.29
N THR A 141 8.91 3.07 -2.39
CA THR A 141 7.53 2.62 -2.18
C THR A 141 7.10 1.59 -3.23
N ARG A 142 7.45 1.82 -4.52
CA ARG A 142 7.20 0.85 -5.58
C ARG A 142 7.97 -0.46 -5.36
N ALA A 143 9.20 -0.40 -4.85
CA ALA A 143 9.97 -1.58 -4.49
C ALA A 143 9.31 -2.38 -3.35
N ALA A 144 8.75 -1.71 -2.34
CA ALA A 144 7.97 -2.36 -1.29
C ALA A 144 6.72 -3.06 -1.85
N ALA A 145 5.98 -2.41 -2.75
CA ALA A 145 4.85 -3.03 -3.46
C ALA A 145 5.28 -4.25 -4.28
N SER A 146 6.41 -4.15 -4.99
CA SER A 146 6.99 -5.27 -5.75
C SER A 146 7.32 -6.48 -4.86
N SER A 147 7.89 -6.23 -3.68
CA SER A 147 8.19 -7.28 -2.72
C SER A 147 6.93 -7.99 -2.24
N GLU A 148 5.86 -7.26 -1.94
CA GLU A 148 4.59 -7.85 -1.55
C GLU A 148 3.92 -8.59 -2.72
N ALA A 149 3.96 -8.07 -3.94
CA ALA A 149 3.46 -8.76 -5.12
C ALA A 149 4.22 -10.08 -5.38
N GLN A 150 5.53 -10.08 -5.21
CA GLN A 150 6.34 -11.31 -5.30
C GLN A 150 5.96 -12.31 -4.21
N ARG A 151 5.75 -11.85 -2.97
CA ARG A 151 5.28 -12.69 -1.86
C ARG A 151 3.91 -13.33 -2.18
N ALA A 152 3.02 -12.59 -2.86
CA ALA A 152 1.75 -13.15 -3.33
C ALA A 152 1.97 -14.24 -4.39
N ILE A 153 2.84 -14.01 -5.37
CA ILE A 153 3.16 -15.00 -6.41
C ILE A 153 3.73 -16.27 -5.79
N ASP A 154 4.70 -16.13 -4.89
CA ASP A 154 5.36 -17.26 -4.22
C ASP A 154 4.38 -18.09 -3.39
N ALA A 155 3.41 -17.45 -2.74
CA ALA A 155 2.35 -18.14 -1.98
C ALA A 155 1.51 -19.08 -2.86
N THR A 156 1.45 -18.87 -4.18
CA THR A 156 0.71 -19.76 -5.08
C THR A 156 1.43 -21.07 -5.38
N ALA A 157 2.65 -21.28 -4.88
CA ALA A 157 3.47 -22.46 -5.21
C ALA A 157 2.79 -23.81 -4.84
N LEU A 158 1.97 -23.82 -3.79
CA LEU A 158 1.22 -25.01 -3.36
C LEU A 158 -0.06 -25.27 -4.17
N LEU A 159 -0.46 -24.33 -5.02
CA LEU A 159 -1.66 -24.49 -5.85
C LEU A 159 -1.35 -25.30 -7.11
N PRO A 160 -2.33 -26.08 -7.62
CA PRO A 160 -2.16 -26.81 -8.88
C PRO A 160 -1.77 -25.87 -10.03
N ASP A 161 -0.89 -26.34 -10.92
CA ASP A 161 -0.56 -25.58 -12.13
C ASP A 161 -1.70 -25.65 -13.13
N ASN A 162 -2.47 -24.57 -13.19
CA ASN A 162 -3.65 -24.45 -14.02
C ASN A 162 -3.92 -22.97 -14.38
N PRO A 163 -4.85 -22.67 -15.28
CA PRO A 163 -5.15 -21.29 -15.68
C PRO A 163 -5.56 -20.37 -14.51
N TYR A 164 -6.15 -20.91 -13.46
CA TYR A 164 -6.57 -20.10 -12.30
C TYR A 164 -5.36 -19.61 -11.49
N ARG A 165 -4.37 -20.50 -11.24
CA ARG A 165 -3.10 -20.10 -10.61
C ARG A 165 -2.39 -19.06 -11.46
N GLN A 166 -2.34 -19.25 -12.79
CA GLN A 166 -1.73 -18.30 -13.70
C GLN A 166 -2.44 -16.94 -13.66
N ALA A 167 -3.77 -16.93 -13.58
CA ALA A 167 -4.56 -15.71 -13.42
C ALA A 167 -4.25 -15.00 -12.10
N MET A 168 -4.12 -15.73 -10.98
CA MET A 168 -3.73 -15.16 -9.69
C MET A 168 -2.35 -14.50 -9.75
N GLN A 169 -1.36 -15.15 -10.37
CA GLN A 169 -0.02 -14.59 -10.59
C GLN A 169 -0.06 -13.38 -11.51
N GLY A 170 -0.88 -13.44 -12.56
CA GLY A 170 -1.10 -12.33 -13.48
C GLY A 170 -1.67 -11.10 -12.79
N LEU A 171 -2.64 -11.26 -11.88
CA LEU A 171 -3.21 -10.17 -11.09
C LEU A 171 -2.13 -9.48 -10.23
N ALA A 172 -1.30 -10.25 -9.53
CA ALA A 172 -0.23 -9.69 -8.72
C ALA A 172 0.80 -8.91 -9.56
N SER A 173 1.14 -9.42 -10.76
CA SER A 173 2.06 -8.75 -11.68
C SER A 173 1.47 -7.49 -12.29
N GLN A 174 0.18 -7.51 -12.67
CA GLN A 174 -0.51 -6.35 -13.26
C GLN A 174 -0.63 -5.18 -12.28
N LEU A 175 -0.70 -5.45 -10.98
CA LEU A 175 -0.78 -4.43 -9.94
C LEU A 175 0.39 -3.46 -10.03
N LEU A 176 1.60 -3.96 -10.31
CA LEU A 176 2.83 -3.16 -10.42
C LEU A 176 2.88 -2.27 -11.66
N SER A 177 2.14 -2.62 -12.72
CA SER A 177 2.05 -1.83 -13.94
C SER A 177 0.93 -0.78 -13.91
N ARG A 178 0.18 -0.72 -12.83
CA ARG A 178 -0.93 0.20 -12.66
C ARG A 178 -0.45 1.64 -12.68
N ARG A 179 -1.02 2.45 -13.57
CA ARG A 179 -0.74 3.88 -13.75
C ARG A 179 -1.94 4.75 -13.44
N ASN A 180 -3.11 4.12 -13.26
CA ASN A 180 -4.41 4.77 -12.99
C ASN A 180 -5.16 4.00 -11.93
#